data_aeb8e44be2a7ad3a84498e4e11b0cf47
#
_entry.id   aeb8e44be2a7ad3a84498e4e11b0cf47
#
_cell.length_a   1.000
_cell.length_b   1.000
_cell.length_c   1.000
_cell.angle_alpha   90.00
_cell.angle_beta   90.00
_cell.angle_gamma   90.00
#
_symmetry.space_group_name_H-M   'P 1'
#
loop_
_entity.id
_entity.type
_entity.pdbx_description
1 polymer ?
#
loop_
_entity_poly.entity_id
_entity_poly.type
_entity_poly.pdbx_seq_one_letter_code
_entity_poly.pdbx_strand_id
1 'polypeptide(L)'
;MRNWALLLGAIVTEVTGTLSLRAAQDHTAWLAVVVAGYVTSFFFLSRVLRGGMPVGVAYGIWGALGTAATAILGTVIFGDPFTAPIVLGIGLIIAGVLLVEFGSRHHSAGGPTP
;
A
#
# COMPACT_ATOMS: atom_id res chain seq x y z
N MET A 1 10.55 -12.75 -5.95
CA MET A 1 11.32 -11.75 -5.16
C MET A 1 11.27 -10.36 -5.75
N ARG A 2 11.55 -10.23 -7.06
CA ARG A 2 11.52 -8.91 -7.69
C ARG A 2 10.16 -8.24 -7.63
N ASN A 3 9.08 -9.00 -7.81
CA ASN A 3 7.72 -8.44 -7.73
C ASN A 3 7.41 -7.90 -6.35
N TRP A 4 7.84 -8.58 -5.30
CA TRP A 4 7.60 -8.10 -3.94
C TRP A 4 8.42 -6.85 -3.63
N ALA A 5 9.65 -6.76 -4.14
CA ALA A 5 10.46 -5.56 -3.97
C ALA A 5 9.83 -4.37 -4.69
N LEU A 6 9.31 -4.58 -5.90
CA LEU A 6 8.61 -3.54 -6.65
C LEU A 6 7.31 -3.13 -5.95
N LEU A 7 6.58 -4.09 -5.40
CA LEU A 7 5.36 -3.80 -4.66
C LEU A 7 5.67 -2.98 -3.40
N LEU A 8 6.72 -3.34 -2.69
CA LEU A 8 7.16 -2.56 -1.53
C LEU A 8 7.54 -1.14 -1.94
N GLY A 9 8.23 -0.99 -3.06
CA GLY A 9 8.54 0.33 -3.62
C GLY A 9 7.29 1.13 -3.92
N ALA A 10 6.26 0.48 -4.48
CA ALA A 10 4.98 1.14 -4.76
C ALA A 10 4.31 1.60 -3.46
N ILE A 11 4.35 0.79 -2.42
CA ILE A 11 3.77 1.15 -1.12
C ILE A 11 4.52 2.32 -0.51
N VAL A 12 5.84 2.27 -0.50
CA VAL A 12 6.67 3.33 0.09
C VAL A 12 6.45 4.67 -0.62
N THR A 13 6.44 4.66 -1.95
CA THR A 13 6.23 5.89 -2.72
C THR A 13 4.81 6.42 -2.57
N GLU A 14 3.82 5.55 -2.51
CA GLU A 14 2.42 5.94 -2.28
C GLU A 14 2.25 6.57 -0.90
N VAL A 15 2.80 5.94 0.14
CA VAL A 15 2.72 6.46 1.50
C VAL A 15 3.44 7.81 1.59
N THR A 16 4.60 7.94 0.96
CA THR A 16 5.32 9.21 0.90
C THR A 16 4.45 10.28 0.25
N GLY A 17 3.80 9.97 -0.87
CA GLY A 17 2.90 10.90 -1.54
C GLY A 17 1.74 11.30 -0.64
N THR A 18 1.12 10.35 0.03
CA THR A 18 -0.03 10.61 0.90
C THR A 18 0.36 11.47 2.11
N LEU A 19 1.49 11.19 2.75
CA LEU A 19 1.97 12.00 3.86
C LEU A 19 2.37 13.39 3.39
N SER A 20 2.93 13.51 2.20
CA SER A 20 3.27 14.81 1.61
C SER A 20 2.03 15.63 1.30
N LEU A 21 0.91 14.98 0.97
CA LEU A 21 -0.36 15.65 0.79
C LEU A 21 -0.80 16.32 2.11
N ARG A 22 -0.61 15.66 3.23
CA ARG A 22 -0.86 16.22 4.54
C ARG A 22 0.04 17.44 4.80
N ALA A 23 1.33 17.32 4.48
CA ALA A 23 2.29 18.42 4.64
C ALA A 23 1.99 19.58 3.71
N ALA A 24 1.38 19.32 2.55
CA ALA A 24 1.03 20.37 1.59
C ALA A 24 -0.05 21.32 2.11
N GLN A 25 -0.75 20.97 3.17
CA GLN A 25 -1.69 21.89 3.81
C GLN A 25 -0.99 23.12 4.37
N ASP A 26 0.26 22.97 4.79
CA ASP A 26 1.05 24.08 5.32
C ASP A 26 1.96 24.70 4.26
N HIS A 27 2.48 23.90 3.35
CA HIS A 27 3.42 24.35 2.32
C HIS A 27 3.08 23.68 0.99
N THR A 28 2.61 24.47 0.04
CA THR A 28 2.19 23.95 -1.27
C THR A 28 3.31 23.31 -2.08
N ALA A 29 4.57 23.62 -1.76
CA ALA A 29 5.69 22.98 -2.43
C ALA A 29 5.69 21.46 -2.31
N TRP A 30 5.06 20.93 -1.24
CA TRP A 30 4.93 19.49 -1.05
C TRP A 30 4.09 18.82 -2.12
N LEU A 31 3.28 19.57 -2.87
CA LEU A 31 2.49 19.01 -3.96
C LEU A 31 3.37 18.36 -5.04
N ALA A 32 4.57 18.89 -5.25
CA ALA A 32 5.51 18.25 -6.18
C ALA A 32 5.89 16.86 -5.72
N VAL A 33 6.10 16.68 -4.41
CA VAL A 33 6.40 15.36 -3.84
C VAL A 33 5.19 14.44 -3.94
N VAL A 34 3.98 14.98 -3.75
CA VAL A 34 2.75 14.20 -3.89
C VAL A 34 2.64 13.62 -5.30
N VAL A 35 2.81 14.48 -6.31
CA VAL A 35 2.71 14.04 -7.71
C VAL A 35 3.79 13.01 -8.03
N ALA A 36 5.03 13.31 -7.65
CA ALA A 36 6.15 12.40 -7.91
C ALA A 36 5.95 11.05 -7.22
N GLY A 37 5.48 11.08 -5.97
CA GLY A 37 5.24 9.86 -5.20
C GLY A 37 4.18 8.97 -5.83
N TYR A 38 3.05 9.56 -6.21
CA TYR A 38 1.96 8.78 -6.81
C TYR A 38 2.33 8.27 -8.21
N VAL A 39 2.95 9.10 -9.03
CA VAL A 39 3.38 8.66 -10.36
C VAL A 39 4.36 7.49 -10.24
N THR A 40 5.34 7.60 -9.35
CA THR A 40 6.31 6.53 -9.12
C THR A 40 5.63 5.27 -8.59
N SER A 41 4.67 5.43 -7.68
CA SER A 41 3.92 4.30 -7.12
C SER A 41 3.17 3.54 -8.21
N PHE A 42 2.47 4.24 -9.08
CA PHE A 42 1.75 3.59 -10.17
C PHE A 42 2.69 2.96 -11.18
N PHE A 43 3.86 3.55 -11.41
CA PHE A 43 4.87 2.94 -12.25
C PHE A 43 5.32 1.60 -11.68
N PHE A 44 5.66 1.55 -10.40
CA PHE A 44 6.07 0.30 -9.75
C PHE A 44 4.95 -0.72 -9.77
N LEU A 45 3.72 -0.29 -9.49
CA LEU A 45 2.57 -1.20 -9.50
C LEU A 45 2.37 -1.81 -10.88
N SER A 46 2.51 -0.99 -11.93
CA SER A 46 2.43 -1.46 -13.30
C SER A 46 3.49 -2.55 -13.58
N ARG A 47 4.71 -2.34 -13.08
CA ARG A 47 5.78 -3.33 -13.25
C ARG A 47 5.50 -4.62 -12.49
N VAL A 48 4.88 -4.52 -11.32
CA VAL A 48 4.47 -5.68 -10.54
C VAL A 48 3.46 -6.51 -11.31
N LEU A 49 2.47 -5.86 -11.90
CA LEU A 49 1.44 -6.56 -12.66
C LEU A 49 2.00 -7.20 -13.92
N ARG A 50 2.93 -6.54 -14.60
CA ARG A 50 3.61 -7.11 -15.76
C ARG A 50 4.47 -8.31 -15.39
N GLY A 51 4.96 -8.34 -14.15
CA GLY A 51 5.73 -9.46 -13.63
C GLY A 51 4.91 -10.69 -13.28
N GLY A 52 3.60 -10.62 -13.44
CA GLY A 52 2.73 -11.77 -13.27
C GLY A 52 2.04 -11.89 -11.92
N MET A 53 2.20 -10.91 -11.04
CA MET A 53 1.49 -10.95 -9.76
C MET A 53 -0.02 -10.80 -10.00
N PRO A 54 -0.87 -11.64 -9.37
CA PRO A 54 -2.31 -11.51 -9.55
C PRO A 54 -2.81 -10.12 -9.15
N VAL A 55 -3.77 -9.59 -9.92
CA VAL A 55 -4.28 -8.24 -9.73
C VAL A 55 -4.84 -8.05 -8.32
N GLY A 56 -5.62 -9.01 -7.84
CA GLY A 56 -6.20 -8.93 -6.50
C GLY A 56 -5.16 -8.86 -5.39
N VAL A 57 -4.09 -9.63 -5.54
CA VAL A 57 -3.00 -9.63 -4.56
C VAL A 57 -2.25 -8.30 -4.60
N ALA A 58 -1.87 -7.85 -5.79
CA ALA A 58 -1.11 -6.61 -5.94
C ALA A 58 -1.88 -5.40 -5.41
N TYR A 59 -3.12 -5.21 -5.88
CA TYR A 59 -3.93 -4.07 -5.44
C TYR A 59 -4.36 -4.19 -3.99
N GLY A 60 -4.72 -5.40 -3.55
CA GLY A 60 -5.15 -5.61 -2.17
C GLY A 60 -4.06 -5.30 -1.17
N ILE A 61 -2.87 -5.81 -1.41
CA ILE A 61 -1.74 -5.59 -0.51
C ILE A 61 -1.26 -4.14 -0.58
N TRP A 62 -1.14 -3.60 -1.79
CA TRP A 62 -0.74 -2.20 -1.97
C TRP A 62 -1.69 -1.26 -1.23
N GLY A 63 -2.99 -1.40 -1.45
CA GLY A 63 -3.98 -0.54 -0.81
C GLY A 63 -4.03 -0.71 0.69
N ALA A 64 -4.03 -1.97 1.15
CA ALA A 64 -4.16 -2.28 2.57
C ALA A 64 -2.92 -1.83 3.36
N LEU A 65 -1.74 -2.21 2.91
CA LEU A 65 -0.51 -1.85 3.62
C LEU A 65 -0.21 -0.36 3.50
N GLY A 66 -0.53 0.26 2.36
CA GLY A 66 -0.38 1.70 2.20
C GLY A 66 -1.26 2.46 3.18
N THR A 67 -2.50 2.04 3.33
CA THR A 67 -3.44 2.67 4.27
C THR A 67 -2.99 2.48 5.72
N ALA A 68 -2.62 1.26 6.09
CA ALA A 68 -2.16 0.98 7.44
C ALA A 68 -0.88 1.77 7.77
N ALA A 69 0.08 1.78 6.86
CA ALA A 69 1.33 2.52 7.04
C ALA A 69 1.07 4.01 7.16
N THR A 70 0.17 4.56 6.35
CA THR A 70 -0.19 5.98 6.42
C THR A 70 -0.79 6.32 7.77
N ALA A 71 -1.68 5.47 8.30
CA ALA A 71 -2.28 5.71 9.60
C ALA A 71 -1.24 5.70 10.72
N ILE A 72 -0.33 4.73 10.69
CA ILE A 72 0.72 4.62 11.71
C ILE A 72 1.68 5.79 11.63
N LEU A 73 2.14 6.13 10.43
CA LEU A 73 3.08 7.21 10.24
C LEU A 73 2.45 8.57 10.50
N GLY A 74 1.16 8.73 10.23
CA GLY A 74 0.43 9.94 10.58
C GLY A 74 0.48 10.19 12.08
N THR A 75 0.32 9.13 12.88
CA THR A 75 0.44 9.24 14.33
C THR A 75 1.86 9.60 14.74
N VAL A 76 2.86 8.95 14.15
CA VAL A 76 4.27 9.17 14.53
C VAL A 76 4.76 10.54 14.10
N ILE A 77 4.44 10.96 12.87
CA ILE A 77 5.01 12.18 12.28
C ILE A 77 4.19 13.41 12.63
N PHE A 78 2.86 13.32 12.55
CA PHE A 78 1.98 14.47 12.71
C PHE A 78 1.25 14.50 14.05
N GLY A 79 1.44 13.48 14.87
CA GLY A 79 0.79 13.43 16.17
C GLY A 79 -0.71 13.14 16.10
N ASP A 80 -1.18 12.56 15.01
CA ASP A 80 -2.59 12.19 14.89
C ASP A 80 -2.97 11.19 15.98
N PRO A 81 -4.20 11.28 16.54
CA PRO A 81 -4.59 10.34 17.57
C PRO A 81 -4.68 8.91 17.04
N PHE A 82 -4.17 7.97 17.84
CA PHE A 82 -4.22 6.54 17.51
C PHE A 82 -5.34 5.91 18.35
N THR A 83 -6.56 6.04 17.86
CA THR A 83 -7.76 5.66 18.60
C THR A 83 -8.08 4.18 18.44
N ALA A 84 -8.97 3.67 19.32
CA ALA A 84 -9.43 2.29 19.25
C ALA A 84 -10.03 1.92 17.87
N PRO A 85 -10.88 2.76 17.24
CA PRO A 85 -11.35 2.46 15.89
C PRO A 85 -10.23 2.31 14.86
N ILE A 86 -9.17 3.10 14.98
CA ILE A 86 -8.03 3.00 14.07
C ILE A 86 -7.30 1.67 14.28
N VAL A 87 -7.07 1.28 15.52
CA VAL A 87 -6.44 -0.01 15.84
C VAL A 87 -7.27 -1.16 15.29
N LEU A 88 -8.60 -1.09 15.48
CA LEU A 88 -9.49 -2.11 14.93
C LEU A 88 -9.41 -2.17 13.41
N GLY A 89 -9.41 -1.00 12.75
CA GLY A 89 -9.30 -0.92 11.30
C GLY A 89 -8.00 -1.52 10.78
N ILE A 90 -6.89 -1.23 11.44
CA ILE A 90 -5.59 -1.79 11.06
C ILE A 90 -5.60 -3.30 11.24
N GLY A 91 -6.19 -3.79 12.32
CA GLY A 91 -6.34 -5.23 12.54
C GLY A 91 -7.14 -5.90 11.43
N LEU A 92 -8.23 -5.28 11.00
CA LEU A 92 -9.03 -5.78 9.89
C LEU A 92 -8.26 -5.77 8.57
N ILE A 93 -7.45 -4.74 8.35
CA ILE A 93 -6.60 -4.65 7.16
C ILE A 93 -5.59 -5.81 7.16
N ILE A 94 -4.94 -6.05 8.27
CA ILE A 94 -3.98 -7.15 8.39
C ILE A 94 -4.67 -8.49 8.12
N ALA A 95 -5.83 -8.70 8.72
CA ALA A 95 -6.61 -9.92 8.49
C ALA A 95 -6.96 -10.07 7.01
N GLY A 96 -7.37 -8.99 6.37
CA GLY A 96 -7.71 -8.99 4.95
C GLY A 96 -6.51 -9.32 4.07
N VAL A 97 -5.35 -8.76 4.37
CA VAL A 97 -4.12 -9.05 3.63
C VAL A 97 -3.76 -10.53 3.75
N LEU A 98 -3.86 -11.07 4.96
CA LEU A 98 -3.57 -12.49 5.17
C LEU A 98 -4.55 -13.38 4.41
N LEU A 99 -5.82 -13.03 4.40
CA LEU A 99 -6.83 -13.79 3.67
C LEU A 99 -6.58 -13.76 2.16
N VAL A 100 -6.24 -12.60 1.63
CA VAL A 100 -5.93 -12.46 0.21
C VAL A 100 -4.70 -13.28 -0.16
N GLU A 101 -3.67 -13.21 0.67
CA GLU A 101 -2.42 -13.92 0.42
C GLU A 101 -2.65 -15.44 0.47
N PHE A 102 -3.35 -15.93 1.49
CA PHE A 102 -3.67 -17.34 1.60
C PHE A 102 -4.59 -17.81 0.48
N GLY A 103 -5.59 -17.01 0.15
CA GLY A 103 -6.50 -17.33 -0.95
C GLY A 103 -5.77 -17.44 -2.28
N SER A 104 -4.86 -16.53 -2.54
CA SER A 104 -4.08 -16.55 -3.77
C SER A 104 -3.16 -17.77 -3.84
N ARG A 105 -2.47 -18.08 -2.73
CA ARG A 105 -1.58 -19.24 -2.68
C ARG A 105 -2.35 -20.54 -2.83
N HIS A 106 -3.47 -20.64 -2.13
CA HIS A 106 -4.30 -21.84 -2.21
C HIS A 106 -4.83 -22.02 -3.62
N HIS A 107 -5.29 -20.95 -4.24
CA HIS A 107 -5.80 -21.00 -5.62
C HIS A 107 -4.68 -21.42 -6.59
N SER A 108 -3.50 -20.84 -6.45
CA SER A 108 -2.36 -21.17 -7.31
C SER A 108 -1.91 -22.61 -7.12
N ALA A 109 -1.90 -23.11 -5.88
CA ALA A 109 -1.45 -24.46 -5.58
C ALA A 109 -2.45 -25.52 -6.00
N GLY A 110 -3.76 -25.22 -5.85
CA GLY A 110 -4.81 -26.20 -6.11
C GLY A 110 -5.49 -26.06 -7.45
N GLY A 111 -5.33 -24.91 -8.09
CA GLY A 111 -6.04 -24.64 -9.32
C GLY A 111 -5.39 -25.27 -10.53
N PRO A 112 -6.17 -25.98 -11.35
CA PRO A 112 -5.65 -26.37 -12.64
C PRO A 112 -5.43 -25.15 -13.48
N THR A 113 -4.28 -25.07 -14.09
CA THR A 113 -4.09 -24.03 -15.07
C THR A 113 -4.73 -24.49 -16.36
N PRO A 114 -5.60 -23.70 -16.89
CA PRO A 114 -6.17 -24.01 -18.20
C PRO A 114 -5.11 -24.05 -19.27
#